data_af813c5b89215fd6f2df3f1dcd4d32af
#
_entry.id   af813c5b89215fd6f2df3f1dcd4d32af
#
_cell.length_a   1.000
_cell.length_b   1.000
_cell.length_c   1.000
_cell.angle_alpha   90.00
_cell.angle_beta   90.00
_cell.angle_gamma   90.00
#
_symmetry.space_group_name_H-M   'P 1'
#
loop_
_entity.id
_entity.type
_entity.pdbx_description
1 polymer ?
#
loop_
_entity_poly.entity_id
_entity_poly.type
_entity_poly.pdbx_seq_one_letter_code
_entity_poly.pdbx_strand_id
1 'polypeptide(L)'
;VCSSDLLTSKLRDMKIIQIKPIAYVRGRSIDKSIIIIDEAQNISLDNMRTLMTRIGDNSKIIILGDVKQKDIRNKKESSLEVVLERFKDRKGFGTVELRNEEDIVRNPIIGEILQRYD
;
A
#
# COMPACT_ATOMS: atom_id res chain seq x y z
N VAL A 1 -3.73 -7.57 25.34
CA VAL A 1 -2.93 -6.59 24.60
C VAL A 1 -1.68 -7.27 24.08
N CYS A 2 -1.51 -7.30 22.79
CA CYS A 2 -0.34 -7.91 22.17
C CYS A 2 0.91 -7.05 22.44
N SER A 3 2.04 -7.67 22.75
CA SER A 3 3.32 -6.97 22.96
C SER A 3 3.75 -6.13 21.76
N SER A 4 3.31 -6.50 20.55
CA SER A 4 3.53 -5.74 19.32
C SER A 4 2.86 -4.36 19.33
N ASP A 5 1.67 -4.23 19.92
CA ASP A 5 0.96 -2.97 20.01
C ASP A 5 1.67 -1.96 20.91
N LEU A 6 2.24 -2.45 22.02
CA LEU A 6 3.03 -1.62 22.93
C LEU A 6 4.32 -1.14 22.28
N LEU A 7 5.00 -2.00 21.54
CA LEU A 7 6.21 -1.63 20.80
C LEU A 7 5.90 -0.61 19.71
N THR A 8 4.83 -0.81 18.94
CA THR A 8 4.39 0.12 17.90
C THR A 8 4.06 1.48 18.49
N SER A 9 3.35 1.53 19.62
CA SER A 9 3.04 2.78 20.34
C SER A 9 4.31 3.52 20.75
N LYS A 10 5.29 2.82 21.32
CA LYS A 10 6.59 3.41 21.69
C LYS A 10 7.34 3.98 20.48
N LEU A 11 7.37 3.25 19.37
CA LEU A 11 8.05 3.70 18.14
C LEU A 11 7.37 4.93 17.54
N ARG A 12 6.05 5.05 17.66
CA ARG A 12 5.30 6.24 17.27
C ARG A 12 5.62 7.44 18.18
N ASP A 13 5.66 7.25 19.48
CA ASP A 13 6.02 8.30 20.45
C ASP A 13 7.45 8.82 20.22
N MET A 14 8.37 7.95 19.85
CA MET A 14 9.75 8.30 19.47
C MET A 14 9.86 8.89 18.06
N LYS A 15 8.76 9.01 17.31
CA LYS A 15 8.71 9.45 15.90
C LYS A 15 9.51 8.59 14.92
N ILE A 16 9.81 7.35 15.28
CA ILE A 16 10.43 6.37 14.37
C ILE A 16 9.41 5.88 13.36
N ILE A 17 8.18 5.62 13.81
CA ILE A 17 7.03 5.33 12.94
C ILE A 17 6.13 6.57 12.92
N GLN A 18 5.79 7.03 11.73
CA GLN A 18 4.89 8.17 11.54
C GLN A 18 3.77 7.78 10.58
N ILE A 19 2.54 8.05 10.98
CA ILE A 19 1.36 7.89 10.13
C ILE A 19 0.94 9.28 9.67
N LYS A 20 0.91 9.48 8.35
CA LYS A 20 0.57 10.78 7.77
C LYS A 20 -0.54 10.64 6.74
N PRO A 21 -1.59 11.46 6.81
CA PRO A 21 -2.54 11.58 5.72
C PRO A 21 -1.87 12.09 4.44
N ILE A 22 -2.35 11.66 3.28
CA ILE A 22 -1.79 12.04 1.97
C ILE A 22 -1.68 13.55 1.80
N ALA A 23 -2.66 14.29 2.29
CA ALA A 23 -2.70 15.75 2.21
C ALA A 23 -1.48 16.44 2.85
N TYR A 24 -0.88 15.83 3.88
CA TYR A 24 0.28 16.38 4.58
C TYR A 24 1.63 16.03 3.96
N VAL A 25 1.64 15.17 2.94
CA VAL A 25 2.88 14.72 2.26
C VAL A 25 3.24 15.62 1.08
N ARG A 26 2.33 16.48 0.63
CA ARG A 26 2.55 17.39 -0.50
C ARG A 26 3.68 18.37 -0.20
N GLY A 27 4.58 18.54 -1.18
CA GLY A 27 5.64 19.57 -1.17
C GLY A 27 6.89 19.20 -0.37
N ARG A 28 6.99 18.01 0.21
CA ARG A 28 8.16 17.59 0.99
C ARG A 28 8.78 16.32 0.42
N SER A 29 10.10 16.27 0.32
CA SER A 29 10.84 15.02 0.13
C SER A 29 10.98 14.30 1.47
N ILE A 30 10.90 12.98 1.44
CA ILE A 30 11.06 12.11 2.60
C ILE A 30 12.36 11.34 2.42
N ASP A 31 13.36 11.70 3.21
CA ASP A 31 14.70 11.13 3.13
C ASP A 31 14.92 10.07 4.22
N LYS A 32 15.85 9.15 3.96
CA LYS A 32 16.32 8.13 4.91
C LYS A 32 15.16 7.35 5.57
N SER A 33 14.15 7.02 4.77
CA SER A 33 12.91 6.44 5.27
C SER A 33 12.42 5.29 4.39
N ILE A 34 11.63 4.43 4.98
CA ILE A 34 10.80 3.47 4.26
C ILE A 34 9.38 4.03 4.28
N ILE A 35 8.85 4.29 3.10
CA ILE A 35 7.49 4.80 2.90
C ILE A 35 6.61 3.62 2.55
N ILE A 36 5.59 3.35 3.34
CA ILE A 36 4.62 2.28 3.08
C ILE A 36 3.30 2.93 2.66
N ILE A 37 2.83 2.57 1.48
CA ILE A 37 1.54 2.98 0.93
C ILE A 37 0.64 1.76 0.93
N ASP A 38 -0.34 1.74 1.80
CA ASP A 38 -1.28 0.63 1.94
C ASP A 38 -2.60 0.92 1.23
N GLU A 39 -3.34 -0.13 0.89
CA GLU A 39 -4.63 -0.05 0.17
C GLU A 39 -4.54 0.79 -1.13
N ALA A 40 -3.46 0.59 -1.87
CA ALA A 40 -3.12 1.42 -3.03
C ALA A 40 -4.16 1.37 -4.16
N GLN A 41 -4.98 0.31 -4.24
CA GLN A 41 -6.07 0.22 -5.22
C GLN A 41 -7.13 1.30 -5.03
N ASN A 42 -7.22 1.90 -3.84
CA ASN A 42 -8.19 2.95 -3.50
C ASN A 42 -7.63 4.38 -3.68
N ILE A 43 -6.37 4.51 -4.07
CA ILE A 43 -5.71 5.80 -4.24
C ILE A 43 -5.92 6.30 -5.67
N SER A 44 -6.25 7.57 -5.83
CA SER A 44 -6.34 8.18 -7.16
C SER A 44 -4.97 8.27 -7.84
N LEU A 45 -4.96 8.30 -9.16
CA LEU A 45 -3.71 8.38 -9.93
C LEU A 45 -2.89 9.64 -9.58
N ASP A 46 -3.55 10.78 -9.37
CA ASP A 46 -2.87 12.02 -8.99
C ASP A 46 -2.24 11.93 -7.59
N ASN A 47 -2.94 11.33 -6.64
CA ASN A 47 -2.40 11.12 -5.30
C ASN A 47 -1.25 10.12 -5.32
N MET A 48 -1.36 9.04 -6.09
CA MET A 48 -0.27 8.07 -6.26
C MET A 48 0.97 8.73 -6.86
N ARG A 49 0.81 9.55 -7.89
CA ARG A 49 1.90 10.32 -8.48
C ARG A 49 2.54 11.24 -7.43
N THR A 50 1.74 11.94 -6.65
CA THR A 50 2.21 12.81 -5.58
C THR A 50 3.04 12.03 -4.54
N LEU A 51 2.56 10.87 -4.11
CA LEU A 51 3.27 10.03 -3.15
C LEU A 51 4.60 9.49 -3.71
N MET A 52 4.58 8.94 -4.90
CA MET A 52 5.76 8.36 -5.53
C MET A 52 6.86 9.41 -5.78
N THR A 53 6.48 10.66 -6.01
CA THR A 53 7.44 11.75 -6.23
C THR A 53 7.97 12.38 -4.94
N ARG A 54 7.54 11.90 -3.78
CA ARG A 54 8.06 12.35 -2.46
C ARG A 54 9.28 11.55 -1.98
N ILE A 55 9.67 10.52 -2.70
CA ILE A 55 10.86 9.76 -2.36
C ILE A 55 12.09 10.67 -2.40
N GLY A 56 12.79 10.75 -1.28
CA GLY A 56 14.04 11.48 -1.14
C GLY A 56 15.25 10.55 -1.14
N ASP A 57 16.39 11.09 -0.71
CA ASP A 57 17.64 10.36 -0.69
C ASP A 57 17.60 9.20 0.32
N ASN A 58 18.19 8.07 -0.07
CA ASN A 58 18.26 6.86 0.75
C ASN A 58 16.91 6.38 1.30
N SER A 59 15.86 6.55 0.51
CA SER A 59 14.49 6.13 0.85
C SER A 59 14.00 5.06 -0.10
N LYS A 60 13.06 4.27 0.38
CA LYS A 60 12.35 3.23 -0.40
C LYS A 60 10.85 3.40 -0.24
N ILE A 61 10.11 3.06 -1.30
CA ILE A 61 8.65 3.00 -1.27
C ILE A 61 8.22 1.54 -1.41
N ILE A 62 7.33 1.11 -0.55
CA ILE A 62 6.63 -0.17 -0.62
C ILE A 62 5.15 0.14 -0.85
N ILE A 63 4.63 -0.32 -1.96
CA ILE A 63 3.22 -0.14 -2.33
C ILE A 63 2.51 -1.48 -2.14
N LEU A 64 1.50 -1.50 -1.29
CA LEU A 64 0.69 -2.66 -0.98
C LEU A 64 -0.73 -2.44 -1.49
N GLY A 65 -1.31 -3.44 -2.10
CA GLY A 65 -2.69 -3.35 -2.57
C GLY A 65 -3.17 -4.62 -3.26
N ASP A 66 -4.45 -4.67 -3.52
CA ASP A 66 -5.13 -5.76 -4.21
C ASP A 66 -5.92 -5.20 -5.38
N VAL A 67 -5.51 -5.53 -6.60
CA VAL A 67 -6.18 -5.07 -7.83
C VAL A 67 -7.61 -5.60 -7.97
N LYS A 68 -7.95 -6.69 -7.27
CA LYS A 68 -9.30 -7.29 -7.28
C LYS A 68 -10.26 -6.57 -6.35
N GLN A 69 -9.77 -5.90 -5.31
CA GLN A 69 -10.57 -5.18 -4.30
C GLN A 69 -10.80 -3.73 -4.71
N LYS A 70 -11.34 -3.49 -5.89
CA LYS A 70 -11.72 -2.14 -6.30
C LYS A 70 -13.05 -1.76 -5.67
N ASP A 71 -13.17 -0.53 -5.19
CA ASP A 71 -14.47 0.04 -4.87
C ASP A 71 -15.32 0.06 -6.17
N ILE A 72 -16.47 -0.59 -6.13
CA ILE A 72 -17.40 -0.77 -7.27
C ILE A 72 -17.82 0.58 -7.88
N ARG A 73 -17.68 1.67 -7.14
CA ARG A 73 -18.01 3.03 -7.58
C ARG A 73 -17.02 3.62 -8.58
N ASN A 74 -15.79 3.12 -8.62
CA ASN A 74 -14.75 3.59 -9.54
C ASN A 74 -14.45 2.55 -10.62
N LYS A 75 -15.20 2.61 -11.72
CA LYS A 75 -14.91 1.85 -12.96
C LYS A 75 -13.64 2.32 -13.69
N LYS A 76 -12.94 3.33 -13.15
CA LYS A 76 -11.67 3.80 -13.71
C LYS A 76 -10.55 2.85 -13.31
N GLU A 77 -9.59 2.74 -14.18
CA GLU A 77 -8.35 2.01 -13.95
C GLU A 77 -7.74 2.42 -12.60
N SER A 78 -7.43 1.43 -11.77
CA SER A 78 -6.83 1.69 -10.46
C SER A 78 -5.43 2.27 -10.63
N SER A 79 -5.06 3.23 -9.80
CA SER A 79 -3.70 3.76 -9.78
C SER A 79 -2.64 2.67 -9.60
N LEU A 80 -2.97 1.62 -8.86
CA LEU A 80 -2.09 0.46 -8.66
C LEU A 80 -1.83 -0.28 -9.98
N GLU A 81 -2.85 -0.54 -10.78
CA GLU A 81 -2.72 -1.18 -12.10
C GLU A 81 -1.86 -0.34 -13.05
N VAL A 82 -2.12 0.97 -13.08
CA VAL A 82 -1.33 1.89 -13.92
C VAL A 82 0.14 1.90 -13.50
N VAL A 83 0.43 1.88 -12.21
CA VAL A 83 1.81 1.84 -11.71
C VAL A 83 2.47 0.51 -12.08
N LEU A 84 1.80 -0.60 -11.86
CA LEU A 84 2.32 -1.93 -12.21
C LEU A 84 2.66 -2.03 -13.69
N GLU A 85 1.81 -1.52 -14.57
CA GLU A 85 2.02 -1.56 -16.01
C GLU A 85 3.13 -0.62 -16.45
N ARG A 86 3.13 0.63 -15.98
CA ARG A 86 4.10 1.66 -16.42
C ARG A 86 5.52 1.41 -15.94
N PHE A 87 5.67 0.79 -14.78
CA PHE A 87 6.99 0.57 -14.17
C PHE A 87 7.47 -0.87 -14.25
N LYS A 88 6.74 -1.72 -14.96
CA LYS A 88 7.16 -3.07 -15.24
C LYS A 88 8.53 -3.06 -15.90
N ASP A 89 9.43 -3.91 -15.41
CA ASP A 89 10.80 -4.09 -15.95
C ASP A 89 11.66 -2.81 -15.94
N ARG A 90 11.27 -1.79 -15.20
CA ARG A 90 12.09 -0.58 -15.04
C ARG A 90 13.12 -0.77 -13.91
N LYS A 91 14.35 -0.32 -14.17
CA LYS A 91 15.42 -0.34 -13.16
C LYS A 91 14.98 0.43 -11.91
N GLY A 92 15.17 -0.18 -10.74
CA GLY A 92 14.78 0.40 -9.47
C GLY A 92 13.36 0.07 -9.00
N PHE A 93 12.61 -0.68 -9.81
CA PHE A 93 11.27 -1.16 -9.49
C PHE A 93 11.24 -2.68 -9.42
N GLY A 94 10.58 -3.22 -8.42
CA GLY A 94 10.35 -4.64 -8.25
C GLY A 94 8.89 -4.90 -7.94
N THR A 95 8.36 -6.02 -8.41
CA THR A 95 6.97 -6.41 -8.18
C THR A 95 6.93 -7.83 -7.63
N VAL A 96 6.13 -8.03 -6.61
CA VAL A 96 5.80 -9.35 -6.06
C VAL A 96 4.28 -9.49 -6.10
N GLU A 97 3.79 -10.58 -6.66
CA GLU A 97 2.37 -10.88 -6.75
C GLU A 97 2.07 -12.21 -6.06
N LEU A 98 1.16 -12.17 -5.08
CA LEU A 98 0.63 -13.33 -4.40
C LEU A 98 -0.62 -13.82 -5.15
N ARG A 99 -0.53 -14.95 -5.85
CA ARG A 99 -1.60 -15.45 -6.75
C ARG A 99 -2.27 -16.72 -6.26
N ASN A 100 -1.59 -17.48 -5.42
CA ASN A 100 -2.06 -18.80 -5.01
C ASN A 100 -3.03 -18.70 -3.84
N GLU A 101 -3.99 -19.59 -3.79
CA GLU A 101 -4.89 -19.70 -2.64
C GLU A 101 -4.12 -19.98 -1.34
N GLU A 102 -2.98 -20.66 -1.42
CA GLU A 102 -2.07 -20.94 -0.31
C GLU A 102 -1.44 -19.66 0.26
N ASP A 103 -1.34 -18.59 -0.54
CA ASP A 103 -0.84 -17.29 -0.10
C ASP A 103 -1.87 -16.51 0.74
N ILE A 104 -3.13 -16.97 0.74
CA ILE A 104 -4.23 -16.32 1.44
C ILE A 104 -4.40 -16.96 2.81
N VAL A 105 -3.87 -16.31 3.83
CA VAL A 105 -4.04 -16.75 5.22
C VAL A 105 -5.27 -16.08 5.81
N ARG A 106 -6.44 -16.70 5.63
CA ARG A 106 -7.71 -16.24 6.18
C ARG A 106 -8.41 -17.37 6.94
N ASN A 107 -9.31 -16.99 7.85
CA ASN A 107 -10.16 -17.97 8.52
C ASN A 107 -11.02 -18.68 7.46
N PRO A 108 -11.09 -20.03 7.47
CA PRO A 108 -11.86 -20.83 6.49
C PRO A 108 -13.32 -20.41 6.35
N ILE A 109 -13.95 -19.92 7.42
CA ILE A 109 -15.33 -19.45 7.40
C ILE A 109 -15.55 -18.26 6.44
N ILE A 110 -14.51 -17.48 6.18
CA ILE A 110 -14.59 -16.34 5.23
C ILE A 110 -14.88 -16.84 3.81
N GLY A 111 -14.28 -17.96 3.42
CA GLY A 111 -14.56 -18.59 2.13
C GLY A 111 -16.03 -18.99 1.98
N GLU A 112 -16.61 -19.60 3.03
CA GLU A 112 -18.02 -19.95 3.04
C GLU A 112 -18.94 -18.73 2.99
N ILE A 113 -18.57 -17.66 3.69
CA ILE A 113 -19.35 -16.41 3.69
C ILE A 113 -19.36 -15.83 2.27
N LEU A 114 -18.20 -15.71 1.62
CA LEU A 114 -18.08 -15.13 0.29
C LEU A 114 -18.88 -15.92 -0.75
N GLN A 115 -18.83 -17.26 -0.71
CA GLN A 115 -19.60 -18.13 -1.63
C GLN A 115 -21.12 -17.93 -1.52
N ARG A 116 -21.63 -17.49 -0.38
CA ARG A 116 -23.06 -17.24 -0.17
C ARG A 116 -23.50 -15.84 -0.60
N TYR A 117 -22.56 -14.92 -0.79
CA TYR A 117 -22.83 -13.56 -1.27
C TYR A 117 -22.60 -13.40 -2.77
N ASP A 118 -21.89 -14.32 -3.38
CA ASP A 118 -21.73 -14.39 -4.83
C ASP A 118 -22.87 -15.21 -5.44
#